data_0d35ea02ad7869f700890ab7032028d2
#
_entry.id   0d35ea02ad7869f700890ab7032028d2
#
_cell.length_a   1.000
_cell.length_b   1.000
_cell.length_c   1.000
_cell.angle_alpha   90.00
_cell.angle_beta   90.00
_cell.angle_gamma   90.00
#
_symmetry.space_group_name_H-M   'P 1'
#
loop_
_entity.id
_entity.type
_entity.pdbx_description
1 polymer ?
#
loop_
_entity_poly.entity_id
_entity_poly.type
_entity_poly.pdbx_seq_one_letter_code
_entity_poly.pdbx_strand_id
1 'polypeptide(L)'
;MMKALVITLTNNHEATLASRQLITSIKKTQSKLEPMVIDATTPLTMNEDLKKIDYIDADGLPWTWPLNEEDDKLDMRTGLYLRHYKTNDITKVVSCMISHMRCWQMCIDLYEPVVILEHDAIFSRKFDFEDLTKDFKGGIIGLNDPRGATRKSQVFHSKVSETKGLQRVPSVDDANEPPFPQGLAGNSAYVISPRAAKRLLEKTRDVGMWPNDAVMCKQFFPWMQVVYPYYTSIQHGLSSTTTGQK
;
A
#
# COMPACT_ATOMS: atom_id res chain seq x y z
N MET A 1 13.84 14.78 -9.88
CA MET A 1 12.52 14.59 -9.22
C MET A 1 12.29 13.09 -9.09
N MET A 2 11.67 12.63 -8.00
CA MET A 2 11.32 11.22 -7.80
C MET A 2 10.05 10.88 -8.58
N LYS A 3 9.99 9.71 -9.20
CA LYS A 3 8.76 9.24 -9.87
C LYS A 3 7.67 8.90 -8.86
N ALA A 4 6.43 9.28 -9.20
CA ALA A 4 5.24 8.97 -8.42
C ALA A 4 4.25 8.18 -9.29
N LEU A 5 4.11 6.88 -9.01
CA LEU A 5 3.23 5.97 -9.71
C LEU A 5 1.82 6.11 -9.14
N VAL A 6 0.90 6.66 -9.92
CA VAL A 6 -0.47 6.97 -9.50
C VAL A 6 -1.42 5.91 -10.04
N ILE A 7 -1.80 4.96 -9.19
CA ILE A 7 -2.75 3.89 -9.54
C ILE A 7 -4.14 4.50 -9.70
N THR A 8 -4.72 4.39 -10.89
CA THR A 8 -5.99 5.02 -11.24
C THR A 8 -6.83 4.10 -12.11
N LEU A 9 -8.12 3.93 -11.79
CA LEU A 9 -9.09 3.31 -12.69
C LEU A 9 -9.42 4.33 -13.81
N THR A 10 -8.71 4.27 -14.94
CA THR A 10 -8.78 5.30 -16.00
C THR A 10 -10.12 5.33 -16.73
N ASN A 11 -10.86 4.25 -16.72
CA ASN A 11 -12.21 4.13 -17.24
C ASN A 11 -13.31 4.55 -16.23
N ASN A 12 -12.94 4.96 -15.01
CA ASN A 12 -13.86 5.46 -13.99
C ASN A 12 -13.70 6.97 -13.84
N HIS A 13 -14.79 7.70 -14.02
CA HIS A 13 -14.78 9.18 -13.99
C HIS A 13 -14.35 9.73 -12.61
N GLU A 14 -14.86 9.16 -11.52
CA GLU A 14 -14.55 9.62 -10.16
C GLU A 14 -13.07 9.37 -9.81
N ALA A 15 -12.56 8.18 -10.12
CA ALA A 15 -11.15 7.86 -9.92
C ALA A 15 -10.23 8.76 -10.76
N THR A 16 -10.62 9.06 -12.00
CA THR A 16 -9.87 9.98 -12.86
C THR A 16 -9.89 11.41 -12.31
N LEU A 17 -11.02 11.87 -11.80
CA LEU A 17 -11.13 13.20 -11.17
C LEU A 17 -10.26 13.28 -9.90
N ALA A 18 -10.32 12.26 -9.05
CA ALA A 18 -9.51 12.17 -7.84
C ALA A 18 -8.01 12.16 -8.15
N SER A 19 -7.58 11.38 -9.15
CA SER A 19 -6.20 11.37 -9.63
C SER A 19 -5.75 12.76 -10.13
N ARG A 20 -6.58 13.51 -10.84
CA ARG A 20 -6.27 14.89 -11.25
C ARG A 20 -6.14 15.82 -10.05
N GLN A 21 -6.96 15.66 -9.01
CA GLN A 21 -6.85 16.43 -7.77
C GLN A 21 -5.55 16.10 -7.02
N LEU A 22 -5.18 14.82 -6.95
CA LEU A 22 -3.90 14.37 -6.41
C LEU A 22 -2.72 15.03 -7.15
N ILE A 23 -2.68 14.95 -8.49
CA ILE A 23 -1.62 15.57 -9.32
C ILE A 23 -1.58 17.09 -9.11
N THR A 24 -2.76 17.72 -8.98
CA THR A 24 -2.84 19.15 -8.68
C THR A 24 -2.28 19.47 -7.28
N SER A 25 -2.51 18.60 -6.29
CA SER A 25 -1.96 18.78 -4.92
C SER A 25 -0.43 18.68 -4.90
N ILE A 26 0.16 17.77 -5.69
CA ILE A 26 1.61 17.69 -5.88
C ILE A 26 2.19 19.03 -6.34
N LYS A 27 1.53 19.64 -7.35
CA LYS A 27 1.96 20.95 -7.88
C LYS A 27 1.75 22.07 -6.86
N LYS A 28 0.59 22.14 -6.21
CA LYS A 28 0.25 23.16 -5.21
C LYS A 28 1.20 23.14 -4.00
N THR A 29 1.58 21.97 -3.55
CA THR A 29 2.52 21.79 -2.43
C THR A 29 3.98 21.93 -2.86
N GLN A 30 4.27 22.12 -4.15
CA GLN A 30 5.62 22.16 -4.70
C GLN A 30 6.45 20.92 -4.36
N SER A 31 5.79 19.76 -4.31
CA SER A 31 6.44 18.49 -4.07
C SER A 31 7.33 18.10 -5.26
N LYS A 32 8.55 17.60 -4.96
CA LYS A 32 9.55 17.22 -5.99
C LYS A 32 9.24 15.83 -6.59
N LEU A 33 8.03 15.68 -7.14
CA LEU A 33 7.51 14.45 -7.72
C LEU A 33 7.16 14.62 -9.20
N GLU A 34 7.43 13.58 -9.98
CA GLU A 34 7.01 13.42 -11.37
C GLU A 34 5.88 12.38 -11.43
N PRO A 35 4.60 12.79 -11.51
CA PRO A 35 3.49 11.85 -11.50
C PRO A 35 3.35 11.10 -12.83
N MET A 36 3.22 9.78 -12.74
CA MET A 36 2.94 8.84 -13.82
C MET A 36 1.64 8.11 -13.51
N VAL A 37 0.60 8.29 -14.31
CA VAL A 37 -0.66 7.56 -14.14
C VAL A 37 -0.47 6.12 -14.62
N ILE A 38 -0.78 5.18 -13.73
CA ILE A 38 -0.77 3.74 -13.98
C ILE A 38 -2.22 3.27 -13.99
N ASP A 39 -2.66 2.73 -15.12
CA ASP A 39 -4.00 2.16 -15.19
C ASP A 39 -4.13 0.98 -14.24
N ALA A 40 -5.10 1.07 -13.34
CA ALA A 40 -5.30 0.05 -12.32
C ALA A 40 -5.75 -1.28 -12.94
N THR A 41 -5.27 -2.37 -12.41
CA THR A 41 -5.78 -3.70 -12.73
C THR A 41 -7.27 -3.79 -12.33
N THR A 42 -8.05 -4.39 -13.19
CA THR A 42 -9.48 -4.64 -12.97
C THR A 42 -9.75 -6.15 -12.95
N PRO A 43 -10.93 -6.61 -12.49
CA PRO A 43 -11.29 -8.03 -12.60
C PRO A 43 -11.20 -8.59 -14.03
N LEU A 44 -11.33 -7.73 -15.05
CA LEU A 44 -11.23 -8.15 -16.46
C LEU A 44 -9.78 -8.27 -16.95
N THR A 45 -8.85 -7.52 -16.34
CA THR A 45 -7.45 -7.46 -16.81
C THR A 45 -6.47 -8.23 -15.92
N MET A 46 -6.92 -8.71 -14.74
CA MET A 46 -6.01 -9.25 -13.72
C MET A 46 -5.14 -10.41 -14.21
N ASN A 47 -5.65 -11.31 -15.06
CA ASN A 47 -4.86 -12.43 -15.59
C ASN A 47 -3.75 -11.96 -16.53
N GLU A 48 -4.04 -10.96 -17.38
CA GLU A 48 -3.04 -10.39 -18.29
C GLU A 48 -2.03 -9.50 -17.54
N ASP A 49 -2.49 -8.80 -16.51
CA ASP A 49 -1.62 -7.94 -15.72
C ASP A 49 -0.68 -8.76 -14.81
N LEU A 50 -1.13 -9.92 -14.32
CA LEU A 50 -0.29 -10.83 -13.53
C LEU A 50 0.90 -11.35 -14.35
N LYS A 51 0.70 -11.66 -15.64
CA LYS A 51 1.75 -12.12 -16.56
C LYS A 51 2.86 -11.07 -16.82
N LYS A 52 2.62 -9.81 -16.49
CA LYS A 52 3.61 -8.72 -16.64
C LYS A 52 4.56 -8.59 -15.45
N ILE A 53 4.47 -9.50 -14.48
CA ILE A 53 5.26 -9.47 -13.25
C ILE A 53 6.27 -10.62 -13.31
N ASP A 54 7.54 -10.32 -13.52
CA ASP A 54 8.61 -11.30 -13.75
C ASP A 54 8.83 -12.30 -12.60
N TYR A 55 8.38 -11.92 -11.39
CA TYR A 55 8.53 -12.77 -10.19
C TYR A 55 7.40 -13.79 -10.00
N ILE A 56 6.44 -13.82 -10.92
CA ILE A 56 5.29 -14.72 -10.86
C ILE A 56 5.44 -15.79 -11.93
N ASP A 57 5.33 -17.05 -11.53
CA ASP A 57 5.39 -18.18 -12.45
C ASP A 57 4.24 -18.18 -13.45
N ALA A 58 4.43 -18.80 -14.61
CA ALA A 58 3.45 -18.86 -15.69
C ALA A 58 2.11 -19.50 -15.26
N ASP A 59 2.15 -20.37 -14.24
CA ASP A 59 0.98 -21.04 -13.65
C ASP A 59 0.13 -20.11 -12.75
N GLY A 60 0.60 -18.86 -12.56
CA GLY A 60 -0.06 -17.85 -11.76
C GLY A 60 0.31 -17.90 -10.27
N LEU A 61 -0.39 -17.09 -9.50
CA LEU A 61 -0.18 -16.96 -8.06
C LEU A 61 -1.53 -17.12 -7.36
N PRO A 62 -1.70 -18.15 -6.50
CA PRO A 62 -2.97 -18.39 -5.84
C PRO A 62 -3.28 -17.31 -4.80
N TRP A 63 -4.55 -16.95 -4.68
CA TRP A 63 -5.06 -16.20 -3.55
C TRP A 63 -5.15 -17.13 -2.33
N THR A 64 -4.47 -16.82 -1.25
CA THR A 64 -4.37 -17.65 -0.04
C THR A 64 -4.94 -17.00 1.21
N TRP A 65 -5.41 -15.75 1.08
CA TRP A 65 -6.10 -15.02 2.15
C TRP A 65 -7.53 -15.52 2.33
N PRO A 66 -8.08 -15.58 3.57
CA PRO A 66 -9.45 -15.99 3.84
C PRO A 66 -10.48 -15.22 3.00
N LEU A 67 -11.45 -15.93 2.44
CA LEU A 67 -12.52 -15.34 1.63
C LEU A 67 -13.73 -14.93 2.47
N ASN A 68 -13.98 -15.64 3.56
CA ASN A 68 -15.11 -15.44 4.47
C ASN A 68 -14.70 -15.73 5.93
N GLU A 69 -15.59 -15.51 6.86
CA GLU A 69 -15.32 -15.67 8.30
C GLU A 69 -14.96 -17.12 8.70
N GLU A 70 -15.50 -18.10 8.00
CA GLU A 70 -15.24 -19.52 8.28
C GLU A 70 -13.81 -19.93 7.88
N ASP A 71 -13.19 -19.17 6.98
CA ASP A 71 -11.81 -19.37 6.52
C ASP A 71 -10.77 -18.67 7.43
N ASP A 72 -11.19 -17.86 8.40
CA ASP A 72 -10.29 -17.16 9.31
C ASP A 72 -9.43 -18.16 10.09
N LYS A 73 -8.12 -17.98 10.07
CA LYS A 73 -7.19 -18.98 10.63
C LYS A 73 -5.85 -18.41 11.06
N LEU A 74 -5.21 -19.13 11.96
CA LEU A 74 -3.76 -19.00 12.16
C LEU A 74 -3.04 -19.72 11.00
N ASP A 75 -2.34 -18.96 10.16
CA ASP A 75 -1.50 -19.56 9.13
C ASP A 75 -0.21 -20.11 9.76
N MET A 76 -0.09 -21.42 9.79
CA MET A 76 1.01 -22.13 10.44
C MET A 76 2.39 -21.89 9.80
N ARG A 77 2.43 -21.42 8.53
CA ARG A 77 3.68 -21.12 7.84
C ARG A 77 4.27 -19.78 8.29
N THR A 78 3.40 -18.82 8.57
CA THR A 78 3.80 -17.45 8.92
C THR A 78 3.64 -17.13 10.40
N GLY A 79 2.85 -17.91 11.13
CA GLY A 79 2.47 -17.64 12.50
C GLY A 79 1.50 -16.46 12.66
N LEU A 80 0.90 -15.99 11.55
CA LEU A 80 0.00 -14.85 11.55
C LEU A 80 -1.46 -15.30 11.49
N TYR A 81 -2.34 -14.58 12.19
CA TYR A 81 -3.77 -14.81 12.11
C TYR A 81 -4.35 -14.03 10.94
N LEU A 82 -4.88 -14.77 9.96
CA LEU A 82 -5.48 -14.22 8.75
C LEU A 82 -6.99 -14.09 8.98
N ARG A 83 -7.51 -12.89 8.74
CA ARG A 83 -8.94 -12.59 8.86
C ARG A 83 -9.46 -12.12 7.51
N HIS A 84 -10.60 -12.65 7.08
CA HIS A 84 -11.24 -12.28 5.83
C HIS A 84 -11.42 -10.76 5.67
N TYR A 85 -11.38 -10.31 4.44
CA TYR A 85 -11.60 -8.91 4.10
C TYR A 85 -13.11 -8.65 3.93
N LYS A 86 -13.65 -7.67 4.65
CA LYS A 86 -15.06 -7.30 4.53
C LYS A 86 -15.32 -6.58 3.20
N THR A 87 -15.65 -7.34 2.17
CA THR A 87 -15.96 -6.82 0.84
C THR A 87 -17.10 -7.62 0.21
N ASN A 88 -17.89 -6.99 -0.65
CA ASN A 88 -18.91 -7.67 -1.45
C ASN A 88 -18.31 -8.26 -2.74
N ASP A 89 -17.05 -7.92 -3.06
CA ASP A 89 -16.40 -8.34 -4.30
C ASP A 89 -14.89 -8.50 -4.06
N ILE A 90 -14.48 -9.73 -3.78
CA ILE A 90 -13.08 -10.06 -3.52
C ILE A 90 -12.18 -9.80 -4.74
N THR A 91 -12.74 -9.86 -5.97
CA THR A 91 -11.95 -9.61 -7.18
C THR A 91 -11.38 -8.20 -7.25
N LYS A 92 -12.05 -7.23 -6.62
CA LYS A 92 -11.53 -5.86 -6.48
C LYS A 92 -10.31 -5.80 -5.56
N VAL A 93 -10.32 -6.57 -4.47
CA VAL A 93 -9.17 -6.64 -3.55
C VAL A 93 -7.98 -7.32 -4.23
N VAL A 94 -8.23 -8.40 -4.97
CA VAL A 94 -7.21 -9.07 -5.80
C VAL A 94 -6.65 -8.11 -6.85
N SER A 95 -7.52 -7.40 -7.58
CA SER A 95 -7.11 -6.42 -8.60
C SER A 95 -6.27 -5.28 -8.01
N CYS A 96 -6.64 -4.79 -6.82
CA CYS A 96 -5.85 -3.80 -6.08
C CYS A 96 -4.45 -4.34 -5.77
N MET A 97 -4.35 -5.56 -5.24
CA MET A 97 -3.06 -6.21 -4.98
C MET A 97 -2.21 -6.30 -6.24
N ILE A 98 -2.77 -6.75 -7.37
CA ILE A 98 -2.03 -6.86 -8.64
C ILE A 98 -1.57 -5.48 -9.13
N SER A 99 -2.37 -4.43 -8.98
CA SER A 99 -1.98 -3.05 -9.29
C SER A 99 -0.73 -2.63 -8.52
N HIS A 100 -0.66 -2.93 -7.22
CA HIS A 100 0.52 -2.66 -6.39
C HIS A 100 1.72 -3.51 -6.81
N MET A 101 1.53 -4.80 -7.10
CA MET A 101 2.60 -5.69 -7.59
C MET A 101 3.22 -5.16 -8.89
N ARG A 102 2.41 -4.67 -9.84
CA ARG A 102 2.89 -4.03 -11.07
C ARG A 102 3.73 -2.78 -10.77
N CYS A 103 3.30 -1.96 -9.81
CA CYS A 103 4.11 -0.82 -9.37
C CYS A 103 5.41 -1.24 -8.67
N TRP A 104 5.43 -2.36 -7.93
CA TRP A 104 6.66 -2.91 -7.36
C TRP A 104 7.60 -3.39 -8.46
N GLN A 105 7.08 -4.10 -9.49
CA GLN A 105 7.88 -4.47 -10.66
C GLN A 105 8.48 -3.23 -11.34
N MET A 106 7.66 -2.21 -11.61
CA MET A 106 8.14 -0.96 -12.22
C MET A 106 9.22 -0.27 -11.36
N CYS A 107 9.11 -0.31 -10.02
CA CYS A 107 10.15 0.22 -9.14
C CYS A 107 11.49 -0.52 -9.32
N ILE A 108 11.44 -1.85 -9.49
CA ILE A 108 12.63 -2.67 -9.76
C ILE A 108 13.24 -2.30 -11.10
N ASP A 109 12.44 -2.20 -12.14
CA ASP A 109 12.87 -1.91 -13.51
C ASP A 109 13.48 -0.50 -13.64
N LEU A 110 12.98 0.45 -12.86
CA LEU A 110 13.50 1.82 -12.81
C LEU A 110 14.81 1.94 -12.03
N TYR A 111 15.19 0.95 -11.24
CA TYR A 111 16.38 0.95 -10.37
C TYR A 111 16.47 2.15 -9.41
N GLU A 112 15.37 2.81 -9.12
CA GLU A 112 15.32 3.96 -8.22
C GLU A 112 14.10 3.88 -7.29
N PRO A 113 14.15 4.46 -6.07
CA PRO A 113 12.98 4.57 -5.22
C PRO A 113 11.86 5.35 -5.91
N VAL A 114 10.63 4.93 -5.70
CA VAL A 114 9.42 5.59 -6.23
C VAL A 114 8.43 5.86 -5.11
N VAL A 115 7.53 6.81 -5.34
CA VAL A 115 6.31 6.95 -4.55
C VAL A 115 5.20 6.18 -5.26
N ILE A 116 4.49 5.32 -4.53
CA ILE A 116 3.27 4.69 -5.03
C ILE A 116 2.08 5.39 -4.36
N LEU A 117 1.10 5.77 -5.15
CA LEU A 117 -0.07 6.55 -4.75
C LEU A 117 -1.33 5.89 -5.30
N GLU A 118 -2.34 5.69 -4.46
CA GLU A 118 -3.69 5.41 -4.93
C GLU A 118 -4.36 6.74 -5.35
N HIS A 119 -5.31 6.69 -6.28
CA HIS A 119 -5.96 7.88 -6.83
C HIS A 119 -6.63 8.78 -5.77
N ASP A 120 -7.00 8.21 -4.62
CA ASP A 120 -7.65 8.92 -3.51
C ASP A 120 -6.68 9.61 -2.54
N ALA A 121 -5.37 9.46 -2.71
CA ALA A 121 -4.39 10.21 -1.93
C ALA A 121 -4.41 11.71 -2.30
N ILE A 122 -4.06 12.57 -1.35
CA ILE A 122 -3.87 14.01 -1.57
C ILE A 122 -2.74 14.55 -0.71
N PHE A 123 -1.84 15.34 -1.33
CA PHE A 123 -0.74 15.96 -0.57
C PHE A 123 -1.24 17.18 0.21
N SER A 124 -0.93 17.22 1.49
CA SER A 124 -1.22 18.34 2.42
C SER A 124 -0.03 19.25 2.66
N ARG A 125 1.19 18.79 2.32
CA ARG A 125 2.43 19.58 2.46
C ARG A 125 3.46 19.17 1.41
N LYS A 126 4.49 19.99 1.23
CA LYS A 126 5.60 19.72 0.31
C LYS A 126 6.30 18.41 0.67
N PHE A 127 6.46 17.55 -0.31
CA PHE A 127 7.27 16.34 -0.23
C PHE A 127 8.58 16.55 -0.99
N ASP A 128 9.69 16.29 -0.30
CA ASP A 128 11.01 16.20 -0.88
C ASP A 128 11.70 14.95 -0.31
N PHE A 129 12.04 14.00 -1.16
CA PHE A 129 12.66 12.76 -0.69
C PHE A 129 14.05 13.00 -0.09
N GLU A 130 14.75 14.03 -0.51
CA GLU A 130 16.06 14.40 0.06
C GLU A 130 15.99 14.64 1.56
N ASP A 131 14.86 15.18 2.07
CA ASP A 131 14.62 15.40 3.49
C ASP A 131 14.55 14.08 4.31
N LEU A 132 14.29 12.95 3.64
CA LEU A 132 14.15 11.64 4.25
C LEU A 132 15.37 10.72 4.04
N THR A 133 16.24 11.03 3.08
CA THR A 133 17.34 10.13 2.67
C THR A 133 18.31 9.79 3.78
N LYS A 134 18.58 10.73 4.69
CA LYS A 134 19.50 10.55 5.82
C LYS A 134 19.09 9.39 6.74
N ASP A 135 17.79 9.22 6.97
CA ASP A 135 17.25 8.24 7.90
C ASP A 135 16.56 7.07 7.19
N PHE A 136 16.49 7.11 5.86
CA PHE A 136 15.91 6.06 5.03
C PHE A 136 16.78 4.81 5.01
N LYS A 137 16.25 3.69 5.45
CA LYS A 137 16.95 2.41 5.52
C LYS A 137 16.83 1.54 4.25
N GLY A 138 16.47 2.17 3.11
CA GLY A 138 16.33 1.47 1.82
C GLY A 138 15.13 0.52 1.78
N GLY A 139 14.03 0.89 2.40
CA GLY A 139 12.87 0.05 2.59
C GLY A 139 11.57 0.66 2.06
N ILE A 140 10.57 0.73 2.93
CA ILE A 140 9.24 1.28 2.68
C ILE A 140 8.98 2.39 3.71
N ILE A 141 8.41 3.52 3.27
CA ILE A 141 7.99 4.61 4.14
C ILE A 141 6.51 4.93 3.88
N GLY A 142 5.66 4.74 4.88
CA GLY A 142 4.29 5.23 4.85
C GLY A 142 4.24 6.76 4.92
N LEU A 143 3.51 7.38 4.01
CA LEU A 143 3.36 8.83 3.90
C LEU A 143 1.98 9.32 4.34
N ASN A 144 0.99 8.41 4.40
CA ASN A 144 -0.41 8.74 4.56
C ASN A 144 -0.83 8.90 6.02
N ASP A 145 -1.73 9.85 6.27
CA ASP A 145 -2.43 10.00 7.56
C ASP A 145 -3.31 8.77 7.80
N PRO A 146 -3.08 7.98 8.86
CA PRO A 146 -3.78 6.73 9.08
C PRO A 146 -5.22 6.90 9.58
N ARG A 147 -5.62 8.10 9.99
CA ARG A 147 -6.89 8.32 10.73
C ARG A 147 -8.15 7.98 9.94
N GLY A 148 -8.05 7.81 8.63
CA GLY A 148 -9.12 7.29 7.76
C GLY A 148 -9.13 5.78 7.60
N ALA A 149 -8.10 5.06 8.06
CA ALA A 149 -8.01 3.60 7.93
C ALA A 149 -8.85 2.88 8.98
N THR A 150 -9.07 1.56 8.78
CA THR A 150 -10.02 0.77 9.56
C THR A 150 -9.45 0.23 10.87
N ARG A 151 -8.36 -0.56 10.81
CA ARG A 151 -7.89 -1.30 11.98
C ARG A 151 -6.94 -0.48 12.86
N LYS A 152 -7.38 -0.16 14.10
CA LYS A 152 -6.56 0.51 15.14
C LYS A 152 -5.81 1.77 14.65
N SER A 153 -6.35 2.46 13.64
CA SER A 153 -5.70 3.62 13.03
C SER A 153 -5.45 4.76 14.02
N GLN A 154 -6.33 4.94 14.99
CA GLN A 154 -6.16 5.96 16.05
C GLN A 154 -5.00 5.59 17.00
N VAL A 155 -4.87 4.30 17.37
CA VAL A 155 -3.74 3.82 18.19
C VAL A 155 -2.44 3.96 17.42
N PHE A 156 -2.44 3.61 16.13
CA PHE A 156 -1.29 3.81 15.26
C PHE A 156 -0.89 5.28 15.20
N HIS A 157 -1.86 6.18 14.94
CA HIS A 157 -1.62 7.61 14.88
C HIS A 157 -1.07 8.15 16.21
N SER A 158 -1.67 7.78 17.34
CA SER A 158 -1.20 8.21 18.67
C SER A 158 0.29 7.89 18.87
N LYS A 159 0.68 6.64 18.61
CA LYS A 159 2.08 6.18 18.75
C LYS A 159 3.03 6.89 17.77
N VAL A 160 2.61 7.08 16.52
CA VAL A 160 3.45 7.73 15.50
C VAL A 160 3.61 9.21 15.79
N SER A 161 2.59 9.89 16.30
CA SER A 161 2.63 11.33 16.57
C SER A 161 3.48 11.75 17.77
N GLU A 162 3.91 10.79 18.61
CA GLU A 162 4.84 11.05 19.73
C GLU A 162 6.23 11.51 19.27
N THR A 163 6.65 11.10 18.06
CA THR A 163 7.99 11.41 17.54
C THR A 163 7.90 12.00 16.13
N LYS A 164 8.52 13.15 15.91
CA LYS A 164 8.64 13.75 14.57
C LYS A 164 9.76 13.08 13.77
N GLY A 165 9.58 13.06 12.45
CA GLY A 165 10.54 12.51 11.51
C GLY A 165 10.25 11.08 11.13
N LEU A 166 11.25 10.40 10.59
CA LEU A 166 11.18 9.03 10.10
C LEU A 166 11.41 8.04 11.25
N GLN A 167 10.48 7.13 11.44
CA GLN A 167 10.50 6.17 12.54
C GLN A 167 10.04 4.78 12.07
N ARG A 168 10.33 3.73 12.82
CA ARG A 168 9.80 2.39 12.53
C ARG A 168 8.30 2.35 12.76
N VAL A 169 7.60 1.51 11.97
CA VAL A 169 6.17 1.23 12.18
C VAL A 169 5.97 0.69 13.59
N PRO A 170 5.15 1.35 14.44
CA PRO A 170 4.91 0.91 15.81
C PRO A 170 4.08 -0.37 15.86
N SER A 171 4.13 -1.12 16.97
CA SER A 171 3.18 -2.19 17.26
C SER A 171 1.89 -1.62 17.81
N VAL A 172 0.74 -2.05 17.28
CA VAL A 172 -0.59 -1.62 17.75
C VAL A 172 -1.38 -2.73 18.43
N ASP A 173 -0.95 -3.99 18.28
CA ASP A 173 -1.62 -5.13 18.91
C ASP A 173 -1.24 -5.26 20.37
N ASP A 174 -2.20 -5.68 21.17
CA ASP A 174 -2.00 -6.03 22.56
C ASP A 174 -1.43 -7.45 22.67
N ALA A 175 -0.73 -7.76 23.76
CA ALA A 175 -0.08 -9.05 23.97
C ALA A 175 -1.05 -10.25 23.95
N ASN A 176 -2.32 -10.01 24.22
CA ASN A 176 -3.37 -11.04 24.27
C ASN A 176 -4.13 -11.20 22.95
N GLU A 177 -3.81 -10.40 21.93
CA GLU A 177 -4.45 -10.50 20.63
C GLU A 177 -3.71 -11.49 19.74
N PRO A 178 -4.42 -12.16 18.80
CA PRO A 178 -3.77 -12.92 17.75
C PRO A 178 -2.78 -12.05 16.95
N PRO A 179 -1.66 -12.60 16.50
CA PRO A 179 -0.66 -11.85 15.73
C PRO A 179 -1.15 -11.55 14.30
N PHE A 180 -1.98 -10.52 14.16
CA PHE A 180 -2.45 -10.08 12.84
C PHE A 180 -1.30 -9.45 12.02
N PRO A 181 -1.30 -9.61 10.67
CA PRO A 181 -0.45 -8.81 9.81
C PRO A 181 -0.67 -7.32 10.07
N GLN A 182 0.40 -6.62 10.47
CA GLN A 182 0.33 -5.20 10.75
C GLN A 182 1.11 -4.42 9.70
N GLY A 183 0.39 -3.93 8.70
CA GLY A 183 0.92 -3.07 7.65
C GLY A 183 1.00 -1.59 8.05
N LEU A 184 1.14 -0.75 7.04
CA LEU A 184 0.92 0.68 7.16
C LEU A 184 -0.57 0.94 7.34
N ALA A 185 -0.96 1.68 8.35
CA ALA A 185 -2.35 2.07 8.49
C ALA A 185 -2.65 3.14 7.40
N GLY A 186 -3.59 2.80 6.47
CA GLY A 186 -3.89 3.64 5.31
C GLY A 186 -2.74 3.62 4.29
N ASN A 187 -2.77 2.66 3.37
CA ASN A 187 -1.68 2.37 2.44
C ASN A 187 -1.79 3.11 1.09
N SER A 188 -2.57 4.19 1.03
CA SER A 188 -2.80 4.94 -0.22
C SER A 188 -1.60 5.78 -0.69
N ALA A 189 -0.55 5.92 0.15
CA ALA A 189 0.67 6.61 -0.24
C ALA A 189 1.89 6.08 0.52
N TYR A 190 2.92 5.63 -0.21
CA TYR A 190 4.17 5.17 0.38
C TYR A 190 5.35 5.30 -0.59
N VAL A 191 6.55 5.49 -0.05
CA VAL A 191 7.81 5.33 -0.78
C VAL A 191 8.24 3.88 -0.72
N ILE A 192 8.80 3.37 -1.82
CA ILE A 192 9.40 2.03 -1.86
C ILE A 192 10.72 2.06 -2.63
N SER A 193 11.73 1.33 -2.15
CA SER A 193 12.97 1.10 -2.87
C SER A 193 12.91 -0.16 -3.74
N PRO A 194 13.74 -0.28 -4.81
CA PRO A 194 13.80 -1.49 -5.63
C PRO A 194 14.06 -2.77 -4.83
N ARG A 195 14.94 -2.69 -3.81
CA ARG A 195 15.22 -3.81 -2.91
C ARG A 195 13.99 -4.25 -2.12
N ALA A 196 13.21 -3.29 -1.64
CA ALA A 196 12.00 -3.59 -0.87
C ALA A 196 10.89 -4.14 -1.78
N ALA A 197 10.74 -3.58 -2.98
CA ALA A 197 9.81 -4.06 -4.00
C ALA A 197 10.09 -5.53 -4.38
N LYS A 198 11.37 -5.86 -4.65
CA LYS A 198 11.79 -7.25 -4.89
C LYS A 198 11.41 -8.18 -3.74
N ARG A 199 11.72 -7.79 -2.50
CA ARG A 199 11.37 -8.60 -1.32
C ARG A 199 9.87 -8.78 -1.12
N LEU A 200 9.05 -7.79 -1.48
CA LEU A 200 7.59 -7.92 -1.45
C LEU A 200 7.12 -8.95 -2.47
N LEU A 201 7.60 -8.89 -3.72
CA LEU A 201 7.24 -9.87 -4.75
C LEU A 201 7.69 -11.29 -4.37
N GLU A 202 8.93 -11.44 -3.88
CA GLU A 202 9.43 -12.73 -3.37
C GLU A 202 8.56 -13.27 -2.22
N LYS A 203 8.20 -12.40 -1.25
CA LYS A 203 7.34 -12.81 -0.14
C LYS A 203 5.93 -13.18 -0.62
N THR A 204 5.36 -12.43 -1.56
CA THR A 204 4.06 -12.75 -2.15
C THR A 204 4.09 -14.11 -2.87
N ARG A 205 5.18 -14.43 -3.58
CA ARG A 205 5.37 -15.76 -4.18
C ARG A 205 5.41 -16.87 -3.12
N ASP A 206 6.08 -16.62 -1.99
CA ASP A 206 6.23 -17.60 -0.91
C ASP A 206 4.90 -17.91 -0.20
N VAL A 207 4.08 -16.87 0.08
CA VAL A 207 2.86 -17.03 0.90
C VAL A 207 1.57 -17.11 0.08
N GLY A 208 1.62 -16.74 -1.19
CA GLY A 208 0.46 -16.51 -2.06
C GLY A 208 0.00 -15.05 -2.05
N MET A 209 -1.00 -14.72 -2.86
CA MET A 209 -1.57 -13.37 -2.85
C MET A 209 -2.39 -13.11 -1.58
N TRP A 210 -2.06 -12.04 -0.90
CA TRP A 210 -2.80 -11.42 0.20
C TRP A 210 -3.19 -10.00 -0.19
N PRO A 211 -4.08 -9.32 0.54
CA PRO A 211 -4.25 -7.88 0.40
C PRO A 211 -2.90 -7.16 0.51
N ASN A 212 -2.68 -6.13 -0.31
CA ASN A 212 -1.38 -5.42 -0.39
C ASN A 212 -0.92 -4.86 0.98
N ASP A 213 -1.85 -4.38 1.80
CA ASP A 213 -1.61 -3.87 3.14
C ASP A 213 -1.33 -4.99 4.18
N ALA A 214 -1.75 -6.22 3.90
CA ALA A 214 -1.50 -7.37 4.74
C ALA A 214 -0.14 -8.03 4.46
N VAL A 215 0.24 -8.22 3.18
CA VAL A 215 1.56 -8.76 2.84
C VAL A 215 2.66 -7.76 3.19
N MET A 216 2.41 -6.47 3.02
CA MET A 216 3.33 -5.40 3.42
C MET A 216 3.22 -5.10 4.91
N CYS A 217 3.60 -6.07 5.74
CA CYS A 217 3.48 -5.98 7.20
C CYS A 217 4.84 -5.98 7.91
N LYS A 218 4.88 -5.40 9.11
CA LYS A 218 6.09 -5.31 9.92
C LYS A 218 6.64 -6.67 10.38
N GLN A 219 5.80 -7.71 10.46
CA GLN A 219 6.24 -9.05 10.82
C GLN A 219 7.14 -9.66 9.73
N PHE A 220 6.86 -9.37 8.46
CA PHE A 220 7.73 -9.76 7.36
C PHE A 220 8.85 -8.75 7.12
N PHE A 221 8.56 -7.47 7.34
CA PHE A 221 9.48 -6.35 7.03
C PHE A 221 9.65 -5.43 8.24
N PRO A 222 10.40 -5.84 9.30
CA PRO A 222 10.54 -5.08 10.55
C PRO A 222 11.29 -3.75 10.37
N TRP A 223 11.86 -3.52 9.20
CA TRP A 223 12.52 -2.27 8.80
C TRP A 223 11.57 -1.25 8.13
N MET A 224 10.28 -1.57 7.98
CA MET A 224 9.30 -0.59 7.49
C MET A 224 9.25 0.63 8.38
N GLN A 225 9.10 1.78 7.74
CA GLN A 225 9.10 3.09 8.38
C GLN A 225 7.80 3.85 8.08
N VAL A 226 7.53 4.83 8.91
CA VAL A 226 6.47 5.82 8.72
C VAL A 226 7.02 7.19 9.10
N VAL A 227 6.52 8.24 8.49
CA VAL A 227 6.96 9.61 8.76
C VAL A 227 5.87 10.43 9.43
N TYR A 228 6.24 11.24 10.43
CA TYR A 228 5.33 12.22 11.04
C TYR A 228 6.00 13.60 11.11
N PRO A 229 5.29 14.70 10.80
CA PRO A 229 3.92 14.78 10.27
C PRO A 229 3.78 14.10 8.90
N TYR A 230 2.58 13.58 8.62
CA TYR A 230 2.27 12.90 7.35
C TYR A 230 2.35 13.86 6.16
N TYR A 231 2.59 13.32 4.97
CA TYR A 231 2.63 14.10 3.72
C TYR A 231 1.29 14.07 2.99
N THR A 232 0.53 13.00 3.16
CA THR A 232 -0.74 12.79 2.46
C THR A 232 -1.86 12.44 3.42
N SER A 233 -3.08 12.65 2.96
CA SER A 233 -4.33 12.14 3.51
C SER A 233 -5.18 11.55 2.38
N ILE A 234 -6.31 10.94 2.71
CA ILE A 234 -7.26 10.42 1.71
C ILE A 234 -8.31 11.46 1.35
N GLN A 235 -8.78 11.42 0.10
CA GLN A 235 -9.96 12.13 -0.37
C GLN A 235 -11.19 11.32 0.05
N HIS A 236 -12.08 11.89 0.85
CA HIS A 236 -13.23 11.17 1.40
C HIS A 236 -14.21 10.71 0.33
N GLY A 237 -14.76 9.51 0.50
CA GLY A 237 -15.86 8.98 -0.32
C GLY A 237 -15.44 8.29 -1.62
N LEU A 238 -14.15 8.11 -1.87
CA LEU A 238 -13.61 7.62 -3.15
C LEU A 238 -13.02 6.20 -3.11
N SER A 239 -13.16 5.44 -2.00
CA SER A 239 -12.67 4.06 -1.94
C SER A 239 -13.42 3.15 -2.92
N SER A 240 -12.67 2.43 -3.76
CA SER A 240 -13.20 1.46 -4.73
C SER A 240 -13.23 0.02 -4.22
N THR A 241 -12.54 -0.28 -3.12
CA THR A 241 -12.37 -1.65 -2.59
C THR A 241 -13.22 -1.94 -1.36
N THR A 242 -13.56 -0.94 -0.58
CA THR A 242 -14.46 -1.05 0.56
C THR A 242 -15.85 -0.57 0.22
N THR A 243 -16.87 -1.36 0.52
CA THR A 243 -18.25 -0.84 0.56
C THR A 243 -18.33 0.19 1.67
N GLY A 244 -18.65 1.43 1.29
CA GLY A 244 -18.86 2.51 2.26
C GLY A 244 -20.01 2.15 3.23
N GLN A 245 -19.67 1.53 4.34
CA GLN A 245 -20.51 1.55 5.52
C GLN A 245 -20.09 2.76 6.35
N LYS A 246 -20.96 3.82 6.25
CA LYS A 246 -21.00 4.84 7.28
C LYS A 246 -21.57 4.25 8.56
#